data_f36dfa8f4ae0a91b544f665ffdf7b4f1
#
_entry.id   f36dfa8f4ae0a91b544f665ffdf7b4f1
#
_cell.length_a   1.000
_cell.length_b   1.000
_cell.length_c   1.000
_cell.angle_alpha   90.00
_cell.angle_beta   90.00
_cell.angle_gamma   90.00
#
_symmetry.space_group_name_H-M   'P 1'
#
loop_
_entity.id
_entity.type
_entity.pdbx_description
1 polymer ?
#
loop_
_entity_poly.entity_id
_entity_poly.type
_entity_poly.pdbx_seq_one_letter_code
_entity_poly.pdbx_strand_id
1 'polypeptide(L)'
;MKRGLLVAGALLGFVGVGFSYDAELAQKMDALFSQLSPEVIKKGYPIQVNTDQLFEMIKKKEDFVILDVRTPQEQSIVGSTWKNTLNIPMHEVFKPENLNKIPKDKKVVVVCHSGERAWAVVTGLRAIGFNNVYHFKGGIKELADKVGRNVVGIVK
;
A
#
# COMPACT_ATOMS: atom_id res chain seq x y z
N MET A 1 19.94 -8.88 -64.66
CA MET A 1 18.53 -9.07 -64.27
C MET A 1 18.46 -9.51 -62.83
N LYS A 2 18.18 -8.61 -61.84
CA LYS A 2 18.04 -8.94 -60.41
C LYS A 2 16.54 -8.98 -60.11
N ARG A 3 16.06 -10.17 -59.74
CA ARG A 3 14.68 -10.37 -59.30
C ARG A 3 14.57 -9.95 -57.86
N GLY A 4 13.85 -8.87 -57.59
CA GLY A 4 13.47 -8.44 -56.22
C GLY A 4 12.39 -9.37 -55.64
N LEU A 5 12.66 -9.93 -54.48
CA LEU A 5 11.71 -10.72 -53.69
C LEU A 5 10.84 -9.78 -52.89
N LEU A 6 9.59 -9.67 -53.24
CA LEU A 6 8.55 -8.94 -52.46
C LEU A 6 8.17 -9.86 -51.26
N VAL A 7 8.57 -9.48 -50.07
CA VAL A 7 8.06 -10.08 -48.83
C VAL A 7 6.73 -9.41 -48.49
N ALA A 8 5.64 -10.10 -48.79
CA ALA A 8 4.32 -9.70 -48.32
C ALA A 8 4.23 -9.92 -46.81
N GLY A 9 4.33 -8.83 -46.03
CA GLY A 9 4.07 -8.86 -44.60
C GLY A 9 2.57 -9.08 -44.37
N ALA A 10 2.19 -10.26 -43.90
CA ALA A 10 0.84 -10.50 -43.41
C ALA A 10 0.62 -9.69 -42.13
N LEU A 11 -0.13 -8.60 -42.21
CA LEU A 11 -0.75 -7.97 -41.05
C LEU A 11 -1.77 -8.97 -40.47
N LEU A 12 -1.37 -9.74 -39.48
CA LEU A 12 -2.29 -10.43 -38.60
C LEU A 12 -3.04 -9.36 -37.83
N GLY A 13 -4.25 -9.02 -38.28
CA GLY A 13 -5.19 -8.21 -37.56
C GLY A 13 -5.51 -8.91 -36.23
N PHE A 14 -4.99 -8.39 -35.13
CA PHE A 14 -5.46 -8.73 -33.80
C PHE A 14 -6.95 -8.32 -33.77
N VAL A 15 -7.83 -9.30 -33.89
CA VAL A 15 -9.22 -9.16 -33.50
C VAL A 15 -9.19 -8.91 -32.00
N GLY A 16 -9.26 -7.64 -31.61
CA GLY A 16 -9.32 -7.26 -30.22
C GLY A 16 -10.54 -7.92 -29.57
N VAL A 17 -10.33 -8.93 -28.75
CA VAL A 17 -11.35 -9.42 -27.84
C VAL A 17 -11.63 -8.22 -26.93
N GLY A 18 -12.76 -7.56 -27.14
CA GLY A 18 -13.16 -6.41 -26.33
C GLY A 18 -13.40 -6.91 -24.90
N PHE A 19 -12.42 -6.71 -24.02
CA PHE A 19 -12.61 -6.96 -22.60
C PHE A 19 -13.60 -5.93 -22.06
N SER A 20 -14.58 -6.39 -21.28
CA SER A 20 -15.51 -5.50 -20.57
C SER A 20 -14.90 -4.82 -19.33
N TYR A 21 -13.58 -4.98 -19.13
CA TYR A 21 -12.80 -4.44 -18.00
C TYR A 21 -11.46 -3.88 -18.49
N ASP A 22 -10.80 -3.07 -17.68
CA ASP A 22 -9.46 -2.56 -17.93
C ASP A 22 -8.41 -3.68 -17.80
N ALA A 23 -7.93 -4.16 -18.96
CA ALA A 23 -7.01 -5.28 -19.03
C ALA A 23 -5.60 -4.94 -18.46
N GLU A 24 -5.14 -3.70 -18.59
CA GLU A 24 -3.86 -3.26 -18.02
C GLU A 24 -3.91 -3.24 -16.49
N LEU A 25 -4.99 -2.68 -15.95
CA LEU A 25 -5.20 -2.70 -14.50
C LEU A 25 -5.34 -4.15 -13.99
N ALA A 26 -6.05 -5.01 -14.71
CA ALA A 26 -6.20 -6.41 -14.33
C ALA A 26 -4.84 -7.14 -14.25
N GLN A 27 -3.93 -6.91 -15.21
CA GLN A 27 -2.57 -7.47 -15.15
C GLN A 27 -1.77 -6.97 -13.95
N LYS A 28 -1.87 -5.67 -13.60
CA LYS A 28 -1.21 -5.11 -12.42
C LYS A 28 -1.76 -5.74 -11.14
N MET A 29 -3.06 -5.93 -11.06
CA MET A 29 -3.69 -6.58 -9.92
C MET A 29 -3.32 -8.06 -9.82
N ASP A 30 -3.29 -8.80 -10.93
CA ASP A 30 -2.82 -10.19 -10.97
C ASP A 30 -1.37 -10.30 -10.49
N ALA A 31 -0.46 -9.46 -10.99
CA ALA A 31 0.93 -9.43 -10.55
C ALA A 31 1.08 -9.12 -9.05
N LEU A 32 0.22 -8.27 -8.49
CA LEU A 32 0.20 -7.97 -7.07
C LEU A 32 -0.32 -9.15 -6.25
N PHE A 33 -1.45 -9.74 -6.63
CA PHE A 33 -2.10 -10.79 -5.84
C PHE A 33 -1.44 -12.15 -5.98
N SER A 34 -0.79 -12.47 -7.11
CA SER A 34 -0.01 -13.69 -7.30
C SER A 34 1.14 -13.83 -6.29
N GLN A 35 1.63 -12.70 -5.72
CA GLN A 35 2.64 -12.72 -4.67
C GLN A 35 2.08 -13.19 -3.30
N LEU A 36 0.77 -13.26 -3.16
CA LEU A 36 0.07 -13.65 -1.93
C LEU A 36 -0.40 -15.11 -2.00
N SER A 37 0.51 -16.01 -2.40
CA SER A 37 0.19 -17.44 -2.46
C SER A 37 -0.13 -18.01 -1.06
N PRO A 38 -0.84 -19.16 -0.97
CA PRO A 38 -1.13 -19.79 0.33
C PRO A 38 0.10 -20.04 1.18
N GLU A 39 1.25 -20.35 0.57
CA GLU A 39 2.52 -20.59 1.25
C GLU A 39 3.10 -19.30 1.85
N VAL A 40 2.95 -18.19 1.14
CA VAL A 40 3.37 -16.87 1.62
C VAL A 40 2.47 -16.42 2.76
N ILE A 41 1.16 -16.56 2.62
CA ILE A 41 0.18 -16.18 3.66
C ILE A 41 0.37 -16.97 4.95
N LYS A 42 0.69 -18.28 4.87
CA LYS A 42 1.00 -19.10 6.06
C LYS A 42 2.20 -18.58 6.87
N LYS A 43 3.17 -17.95 6.23
CA LYS A 43 4.34 -17.33 6.89
C LYS A 43 4.06 -15.95 7.46
N GLY A 44 2.90 -15.40 7.20
CA GLY A 44 2.48 -14.04 7.56
C GLY A 44 2.28 -13.16 6.32
N TYR A 45 1.37 -12.20 6.43
CA TYR A 45 1.05 -11.30 5.31
C TYR A 45 2.23 -10.36 5.03
N PRO A 46 2.91 -10.44 3.87
CA PRO A 46 4.18 -9.73 3.63
C PRO A 46 4.04 -8.22 3.50
N ILE A 47 2.83 -7.73 3.25
CA ILE A 47 2.52 -6.30 3.07
C ILE A 47 1.77 -5.71 4.26
N GLN A 48 1.98 -6.29 5.44
CA GLN A 48 1.32 -5.92 6.69
C GLN A 48 2.35 -5.61 7.77
N VAL A 49 2.02 -4.68 8.63
CA VAL A 49 2.70 -4.41 9.91
C VAL A 49 1.67 -4.58 11.02
N ASN A 50 1.94 -5.40 12.02
CA ASN A 50 1.12 -5.51 13.23
C ASN A 50 1.65 -4.59 14.34
N THR A 51 0.93 -4.52 15.45
CA THR A 51 1.29 -3.64 16.58
C THR A 51 2.67 -3.96 17.16
N ASP A 52 3.01 -5.24 17.31
CA ASP A 52 4.30 -5.64 17.89
C ASP A 52 5.47 -5.26 16.97
N GLN A 53 5.29 -5.46 15.65
CA GLN A 53 6.26 -5.02 14.65
C GLN A 53 6.42 -3.51 14.64
N LEU A 54 5.32 -2.73 14.77
CA LEU A 54 5.40 -1.27 14.85
C LEU A 54 6.21 -0.83 16.08
N PHE A 55 6.00 -1.46 17.23
CA PHE A 55 6.78 -1.15 18.42
C PHE A 55 8.26 -1.49 18.28
N GLU A 56 8.59 -2.63 17.65
CA GLU A 56 9.98 -2.95 17.36
C GLU A 56 10.64 -1.94 16.42
N MET A 57 9.92 -1.45 15.41
CA MET A 57 10.41 -0.39 14.53
C MET A 57 10.69 0.89 15.32
N ILE A 58 9.80 1.28 16.23
CA ILE A 58 9.97 2.45 17.10
C ILE A 58 11.19 2.28 18.01
N LYS A 59 11.31 1.13 18.71
CA LYS A 59 12.45 0.83 19.60
C LYS A 59 13.80 0.86 18.86
N LYS A 60 13.83 0.31 17.65
CA LYS A 60 15.01 0.32 16.78
C LYS A 60 15.29 1.65 16.13
N LYS A 61 14.43 2.65 16.36
CA LYS A 61 14.50 3.98 15.73
C LYS A 61 14.57 3.91 14.19
N GLU A 62 13.83 2.96 13.60
CA GLU A 62 13.75 2.83 12.16
C GLU A 62 13.19 4.13 11.54
N ASP A 63 13.69 4.51 10.37
CA ASP A 63 13.18 5.65 9.63
C ASP A 63 12.01 5.21 8.76
N PHE A 64 10.80 5.44 9.23
CA PHE A 64 9.56 5.14 8.53
C PHE A 64 8.57 6.30 8.61
N VAL A 65 7.58 6.27 7.72
CA VAL A 65 6.50 7.25 7.65
C VAL A 65 5.19 6.58 8.01
N ILE A 66 4.35 7.26 8.78
CA ILE A 66 2.94 6.91 8.97
C ILE A 66 2.12 7.69 7.95
N LEU A 67 1.34 7.01 7.12
CA LEU A 67 0.32 7.61 6.27
C LEU A 67 -1.05 7.37 6.92
N ASP A 68 -1.57 8.38 7.58
CA ASP A 68 -2.89 8.33 8.21
C ASP A 68 -3.97 8.73 7.20
N VAL A 69 -4.79 7.76 6.80
CA VAL A 69 -5.84 7.93 5.77
C VAL A 69 -7.23 8.17 6.36
N ARG A 70 -7.30 8.45 7.66
CA ARG A 70 -8.54 8.82 8.34
C ARG A 70 -8.98 10.24 7.98
N THR A 71 -10.21 10.57 8.37
CA THR A 71 -10.71 11.93 8.19
C THR A 71 -10.02 12.91 9.17
N PRO A 72 -9.98 14.22 8.85
CA PRO A 72 -9.46 15.24 9.78
C PRO A 72 -10.16 15.23 11.14
N GLN A 73 -11.46 14.92 11.17
CA GLN A 73 -12.24 14.83 12.40
C GLN A 73 -11.77 13.66 13.28
N GLU A 74 -11.53 12.49 12.70
CA GLU A 74 -10.97 11.34 13.44
C GLU A 74 -9.57 11.65 13.97
N GLN A 75 -8.74 12.31 13.18
CA GLN A 75 -7.37 12.68 13.55
C GLN A 75 -7.35 13.74 14.67
N SER A 76 -8.32 14.65 14.73
CA SER A 76 -8.42 15.67 15.77
C SER A 76 -8.74 15.11 17.16
N ILE A 77 -9.38 13.94 17.22
CA ILE A 77 -9.71 13.26 18.48
C ILE A 77 -8.54 12.37 18.92
N VAL A 78 -8.00 11.56 18.00
CA VAL A 78 -6.84 10.69 18.26
C VAL A 78 -5.90 10.77 17.07
N GLY A 79 -4.84 11.58 17.18
CA GLY A 79 -3.83 11.78 16.16
C GLY A 79 -2.57 10.98 16.42
N SER A 80 -1.74 10.81 15.39
CA SER A 80 -0.39 10.29 15.51
C SER A 80 0.57 11.40 15.94
N THR A 81 1.36 11.14 16.98
CA THR A 81 2.46 12.02 17.41
C THR A 81 3.80 11.61 16.79
N TRP A 82 3.81 10.62 15.90
CA TRP A 82 5.02 10.23 15.20
C TRP A 82 5.51 11.35 14.29
N LYS A 83 6.78 11.73 14.43
CA LYS A 83 7.38 12.89 13.76
C LYS A 83 7.25 12.87 12.22
N ASN A 84 7.22 11.69 11.62
CA ASN A 84 7.09 11.51 10.18
C ASN A 84 5.68 11.02 9.84
N THR A 85 4.64 11.80 10.17
CA THR A 85 3.25 11.46 9.84
C THR A 85 2.76 12.33 8.69
N LEU A 86 2.19 11.69 7.67
CA LEU A 86 1.43 12.32 6.59
C LEU A 86 -0.06 12.08 6.85
N ASN A 87 -0.80 13.14 7.04
CA ASN A 87 -2.25 13.11 7.20
C ASN A 87 -2.91 13.40 5.84
N ILE A 88 -3.28 12.34 5.12
CA ILE A 88 -3.92 12.44 3.81
C ILE A 88 -5.17 11.56 3.80
N PRO A 89 -6.38 12.14 3.90
CA PRO A 89 -7.62 11.38 3.89
C PRO A 89 -7.72 10.46 2.68
N MET A 90 -8.32 9.26 2.87
CA MET A 90 -8.37 8.20 1.84
C MET A 90 -8.80 8.70 0.45
N HIS A 91 -9.82 9.59 0.38
CA HIS A 91 -10.36 10.11 -0.86
C HIS A 91 -9.42 11.09 -1.59
N GLU A 92 -8.32 11.48 -0.96
CA GLU A 92 -7.32 12.39 -1.52
C GLU A 92 -5.98 11.73 -1.84
N VAL A 93 -5.75 10.51 -1.38
CA VAL A 93 -4.43 9.83 -1.51
C VAL A 93 -3.95 9.77 -2.95
N PHE A 94 -4.85 9.48 -3.89
CA PHE A 94 -4.49 9.26 -5.29
C PHE A 94 -4.43 10.54 -6.14
N LYS A 95 -4.64 11.71 -5.54
CA LYS A 95 -4.40 12.98 -6.23
C LYS A 95 -2.89 13.15 -6.49
N PRO A 96 -2.46 13.65 -7.68
CA PRO A 96 -1.04 13.77 -8.03
C PRO A 96 -0.20 14.49 -6.97
N GLU A 97 -0.73 15.58 -6.43
CA GLU A 97 -0.06 16.39 -5.40
C GLU A 97 0.16 15.62 -4.09
N ASN A 98 -0.66 14.63 -3.77
CA ASN A 98 -0.52 13.80 -2.59
C ASN A 98 0.35 12.57 -2.84
N LEU A 99 0.25 11.95 -4.02
CA LEU A 99 1.16 10.86 -4.41
C LEU A 99 2.62 11.32 -4.37
N ASN A 100 2.90 12.56 -4.76
CA ASN A 100 4.25 13.14 -4.72
C ASN A 100 4.79 13.35 -3.30
N LYS A 101 3.94 13.40 -2.27
CA LYS A 101 4.35 13.50 -0.86
C LYS A 101 4.73 12.16 -0.25
N ILE A 102 4.27 11.05 -0.83
CA ILE A 102 4.52 9.70 -0.29
C ILE A 102 5.92 9.27 -0.70
N PRO A 103 6.84 9.03 0.26
CA PRO A 103 8.21 8.65 -0.06
C PRO A 103 8.27 7.25 -0.70
N LYS A 104 9.25 7.04 -1.58
CA LYS A 104 9.52 5.77 -2.25
C LYS A 104 10.75 5.04 -1.68
N ASP A 105 11.57 5.73 -0.92
CA ASP A 105 12.83 5.28 -0.34
C ASP A 105 12.73 4.81 1.12
N LYS A 106 11.57 5.03 1.77
CA LYS A 106 11.32 4.68 3.16
C LYS A 106 10.08 3.80 3.28
N LYS A 107 10.03 2.97 4.33
CA LYS A 107 8.83 2.23 4.68
C LYS A 107 7.68 3.19 5.01
N VAL A 108 6.53 2.98 4.43
CA VAL A 108 5.30 3.73 4.69
C VAL A 108 4.27 2.79 5.31
N VAL A 109 3.88 3.08 6.55
CA VAL A 109 2.85 2.33 7.27
C VAL A 109 1.54 3.07 7.15
N VAL A 110 0.60 2.51 6.40
CA VAL A 110 -0.71 3.12 6.16
C VAL A 110 -1.65 2.74 7.30
N VAL A 111 -2.24 3.75 7.93
CA VAL A 111 -3.06 3.61 9.14
C VAL A 111 -4.46 4.15 8.90
N CYS A 112 -5.48 3.42 9.40
CA CYS A 112 -6.83 3.93 9.54
C CYS A 112 -7.43 3.50 10.89
N HIS A 113 -8.76 3.57 11.06
CA HIS A 113 -9.41 3.21 12.32
C HIS A 113 -9.24 1.71 12.67
N SER A 114 -9.57 0.80 11.73
CA SER A 114 -9.65 -0.64 11.94
C SER A 114 -8.82 -1.50 10.96
N GLY A 115 -8.23 -0.89 9.93
CA GLY A 115 -7.38 -1.54 8.93
C GLY A 115 -7.96 -1.59 7.53
N GLU A 116 -9.28 -1.60 7.33
CA GLU A 116 -9.91 -1.82 6.02
C GLU A 116 -9.58 -0.73 5.01
N ARG A 117 -9.71 0.55 5.39
CA ARG A 117 -9.34 1.68 4.51
C ARG A 117 -7.85 1.65 4.17
N ALA A 118 -7.00 1.34 5.16
CA ALA A 118 -5.57 1.22 4.97
C ALA A 118 -5.22 0.09 3.99
N TRP A 119 -5.91 -1.05 4.08
CA TRP A 119 -5.74 -2.15 3.14
C TRP A 119 -6.08 -1.74 1.71
N ALA A 120 -7.23 -1.09 1.48
CA ALA A 120 -7.64 -0.63 0.17
C ALA A 120 -6.63 0.38 -0.43
N VAL A 121 -6.15 1.33 0.38
CA VAL A 121 -5.13 2.30 -0.04
C VAL A 121 -3.80 1.62 -0.39
N VAL A 122 -3.33 0.69 0.43
CA VAL A 122 -2.09 -0.07 0.16
C VAL A 122 -2.20 -0.85 -1.14
N THR A 123 -3.33 -1.51 -1.38
CA THR A 123 -3.58 -2.24 -2.63
C THR A 123 -3.48 -1.31 -3.84
N GLY A 124 -4.15 -0.16 -3.80
CA GLY A 124 -4.09 0.82 -4.88
C GLY A 124 -2.69 1.41 -5.09
N LEU A 125 -2.00 1.80 -4.02
CA LEU A 125 -0.64 2.33 -4.11
C LEU A 125 0.35 1.31 -4.69
N ARG A 126 0.25 0.05 -4.29
CA ARG A 126 1.10 -1.02 -4.85
C ARG A 126 0.80 -1.28 -6.32
N ALA A 127 -0.46 -1.24 -6.74
CA ALA A 127 -0.86 -1.40 -8.13
C ALA A 127 -0.26 -0.30 -9.05
N ILE A 128 0.04 0.87 -8.49
CA ILE A 128 0.70 1.97 -9.22
C ILE A 128 2.20 2.10 -8.93
N GLY A 129 2.82 1.10 -8.26
CA GLY A 129 4.27 0.95 -8.14
C GLY A 129 4.90 1.39 -6.82
N PHE A 130 4.14 1.69 -5.76
CA PHE A 130 4.68 1.94 -4.42
C PHE A 130 4.92 0.62 -3.69
N ASN A 131 6.11 0.02 -3.82
CA ASN A 131 6.43 -1.29 -3.23
C ASN A 131 6.78 -1.23 -1.73
N ASN A 132 6.94 -0.04 -1.18
CA ASN A 132 7.37 0.25 0.19
C ASN A 132 6.22 0.58 1.14
N VAL A 133 4.94 0.41 0.72
CA VAL A 133 3.76 0.69 1.53
C VAL A 133 3.24 -0.58 2.19
N TYR A 134 2.87 -0.48 3.46
CA TYR A 134 2.41 -1.58 4.31
C TYR A 134 1.14 -1.19 5.04
N HIS A 135 0.20 -2.09 5.10
CA HIS A 135 -1.04 -1.92 5.84
C HIS A 135 -0.80 -2.15 7.34
N PHE A 136 -1.29 -1.25 8.18
CA PHE A 136 -1.28 -1.45 9.62
C PHE A 136 -2.49 -2.28 10.04
N LYS A 137 -2.25 -3.51 10.50
CA LYS A 137 -3.29 -4.43 10.92
C LYS A 137 -3.99 -3.92 12.17
N GLY A 138 -5.33 -4.00 12.15
CA GLY A 138 -6.18 -3.59 13.27
C GLY A 138 -6.31 -2.08 13.48
N GLY A 139 -5.49 -1.26 12.82
CA GLY A 139 -5.57 0.21 12.85
C GLY A 139 -5.37 0.80 14.24
N ILE A 140 -5.79 2.05 14.40
CA ILE A 140 -5.69 2.79 15.67
C ILE A 140 -6.47 2.09 16.80
N LYS A 141 -7.56 1.38 16.48
CA LYS A 141 -8.35 0.65 17.46
C LYS A 141 -7.51 -0.43 18.14
N GLU A 142 -6.86 -1.32 17.38
CA GLU A 142 -6.00 -2.39 17.96
C GLU A 142 -4.80 -1.78 18.68
N LEU A 143 -4.22 -0.72 18.14
CA LEU A 143 -3.13 -0.02 18.81
C LEU A 143 -3.57 0.50 20.18
N ALA A 144 -4.73 1.17 20.28
CA ALA A 144 -5.26 1.69 21.53
C ALA A 144 -5.55 0.56 22.55
N ASP A 145 -6.11 -0.56 22.11
CA ASP A 145 -6.40 -1.70 22.96
C ASP A 145 -5.12 -2.33 23.56
N LYS A 146 -4.05 -2.44 22.76
CA LYS A 146 -2.76 -3.01 23.20
C LYS A 146 -1.93 -2.05 24.05
N VAL A 147 -2.04 -0.75 23.76
CA VAL A 147 -1.19 0.27 24.37
C VAL A 147 -1.66 0.64 25.78
N GLY A 148 -2.93 0.69 26.04
CA GLY A 148 -3.56 0.90 27.34
C GLY A 148 -2.64 1.45 28.44
N ARG A 149 -2.77 0.95 29.67
CA ARG A 149 -1.92 1.35 30.84
C ARG A 149 -0.45 0.92 30.72
N ASN A 150 -0.13 -0.02 29.82
CA ASN A 150 1.20 -0.63 29.72
C ASN A 150 2.14 0.03 28.70
N VAL A 151 1.69 1.05 27.98
CA VAL A 151 2.47 1.71 26.93
C VAL A 151 3.78 2.30 27.45
N VAL A 152 3.80 2.80 28.67
CA VAL A 152 4.99 3.43 29.30
C VAL A 152 6.15 2.44 29.43
N GLY A 153 5.87 1.13 29.55
CA GLY A 153 6.88 0.07 29.59
C GLY A 153 7.35 -0.41 28.22
N ILE A 154 6.59 -0.12 27.15
CA ILE A 154 6.85 -0.65 25.81
C ILE A 154 7.75 0.28 24.98
N VAL A 155 7.69 1.61 25.21
CA VAL A 155 8.39 2.63 24.42
C VAL A 155 9.57 3.31 25.16
N LYS A 156 10.00 2.78 26.27
CA LYS A 156 11.21 3.21 26.99
C LYS A 156 12.47 2.71 26.30
#